data_cdd75c802592aa79e64192a5af44a934
#
_entry.id   cdd75c802592aa79e64192a5af44a934
#
_cell.length_a   1.000
_cell.length_b   1.000
_cell.length_c   1.000
_cell.angle_alpha   90.00
_cell.angle_beta   90.00
_cell.angle_gamma   90.00
#
_symmetry.space_group_name_H-M   'P 1'
#
loop_
_entity.id
_entity.type
_entity.pdbx_description
1 polymer ?
#
loop_
_entity_poly.entity_id
_entity_poly.type
_entity_poly.pdbx_seq_one_letter_code
_entity_poly.pdbx_strand_id
1 'polypeptide(L)'
;MRTAAERKDCPKGRGYPLDLHEKNLSSLHNPKILCIFAATDSATLPIRTANQGGTSFLYTFMNYTKQPLDYHQIIAQLKSRGLLFHNEDVAISQLQIISYFRIANYLKSFEVVGFNHVFLPNSYFEYALDLYYFDKKLRNLLFSAIQSIEVALRSKVIHNVSLRHGAFWFTDIRLATNHAMFQDNLTQIKKEVRRSKEEFIQEHFEKYDSPDVPPVWKTLEVTSFGLLSKLFCNLSDNKVKKQIARELNLPQHLCLESWVKCFVVLRNCIAHHARVWNRRFPQIPQLNVNLRGKWISTTHVRPNKLYAIICCLAYLQDVIHSNNDFKQQIQNLLEQYPNVNLHHMGFPRNWQDEPLWK
;
A
#
# COMPACT_ATOMS: atom_id res chain seq x y z
N MET A 1 35.83 -31.19 -1.78
CA MET A 1 36.56 -30.20 -2.60
C MET A 1 35.66 -29.73 -3.73
N ARG A 2 35.00 -28.60 -3.59
CA ARG A 2 34.40 -27.78 -4.64
C ARG A 2 34.52 -26.34 -4.19
N THR A 3 35.18 -25.56 -5.03
CA THR A 3 35.73 -24.22 -4.85
C THR A 3 34.63 -23.16 -4.75
N ALA A 4 34.85 -22.24 -3.81
CA ALA A 4 34.08 -21.01 -3.65
C ALA A 4 34.22 -20.10 -4.88
N ALA A 5 33.09 -19.68 -5.46
CA ALA A 5 33.04 -18.64 -6.49
C ALA A 5 33.03 -17.28 -5.79
N GLU A 6 34.02 -16.48 -6.10
CA GLU A 6 34.26 -15.13 -5.63
C GLU A 6 33.05 -14.20 -5.91
N ARG A 7 32.51 -13.62 -4.86
CA ARG A 7 31.61 -12.46 -4.97
C ARG A 7 32.45 -11.23 -5.29
N LYS A 8 32.34 -10.74 -6.51
CA LYS A 8 32.88 -9.41 -6.87
C LYS A 8 32.13 -8.33 -6.10
N ASP A 9 32.88 -7.57 -5.35
CA ASP A 9 32.45 -6.43 -4.56
C ASP A 9 31.77 -5.37 -5.43
N CYS A 10 30.57 -4.99 -5.04
CA CYS A 10 29.90 -3.81 -5.54
C CYS A 10 30.58 -2.58 -4.93
N PRO A 11 30.95 -1.55 -5.71
CA PRO A 11 31.68 -0.39 -5.17
C PRO A 11 30.81 0.36 -4.17
N LYS A 12 31.30 0.48 -2.95
CA LYS A 12 30.75 1.30 -1.88
C LYS A 12 30.80 2.77 -2.29
N GLY A 13 29.66 3.45 -2.25
CA GLY A 13 29.57 4.89 -2.04
C GLY A 13 29.60 5.78 -3.27
N ARG A 14 28.45 5.94 -3.91
CA ARG A 14 28.05 7.24 -4.49
C ARG A 14 26.60 7.50 -4.08
N GLY A 15 26.42 8.48 -3.19
CA GLY A 15 25.09 8.94 -2.77
C GLY A 15 24.29 9.42 -3.98
N TYR A 16 22.98 9.20 -3.94
CA TYR A 16 22.06 9.88 -4.84
C TYR A 16 22.23 11.39 -4.69
N PRO A 17 22.06 12.19 -5.73
CA PRO A 17 22.07 13.64 -5.60
C PRO A 17 20.88 14.06 -4.72
N LEU A 18 21.13 14.15 -3.42
CA LEU A 18 20.23 14.69 -2.41
C LEU A 18 20.62 16.15 -2.21
N ASP A 19 19.64 17.04 -2.22
CA ASP A 19 19.75 18.49 -1.98
C ASP A 19 20.03 19.39 -3.20
N LEU A 20 19.20 19.29 -4.25
CA LEU A 20 19.08 20.36 -5.26
C LEU A 20 17.70 21.05 -5.27
N HIS A 21 16.97 21.04 -4.16
CA HIS A 21 15.61 21.64 -4.13
C HIS A 21 15.57 23.14 -3.79
N GLU A 22 16.69 23.80 -3.50
CA GLU A 22 16.62 25.22 -3.09
C GLU A 22 17.68 26.21 -3.64
N LYS A 23 18.53 25.84 -4.61
CA LYS A 23 19.43 26.86 -5.19
C LYS A 23 19.55 26.73 -6.72
N ASN A 24 19.19 27.84 -7.41
CA ASN A 24 19.46 28.19 -8.80
C ASN A 24 18.50 27.70 -9.90
N LEU A 25 17.29 28.29 -9.91
CA LEU A 25 16.39 28.27 -11.08
C LEU A 25 16.66 29.41 -12.10
N SER A 26 17.74 30.20 -11.95
CA SER A 26 17.94 31.42 -12.77
C SER A 26 18.86 31.26 -13.99
N SER A 27 19.42 30.06 -14.27
CA SER A 27 20.38 29.89 -15.37
C SER A 27 20.00 28.90 -16.49
N LEU A 28 18.78 28.38 -16.53
CA LEU A 28 18.32 27.40 -17.54
C LEU A 28 17.31 28.01 -18.53
N HIS A 29 17.56 29.23 -19.00
CA HIS A 29 16.85 29.77 -20.17
C HIS A 29 17.62 29.37 -21.45
N ASN A 30 17.38 28.14 -21.94
CA ASN A 30 17.77 27.76 -23.29
C ASN A 30 16.49 27.53 -24.13
N PRO A 31 16.11 28.47 -25.01
CA PRO A 31 14.87 28.41 -25.78
C PRO A 31 14.84 27.32 -26.86
N LYS A 32 15.95 26.56 -27.06
CA LYS A 32 16.02 25.47 -28.07
C LYS A 32 15.46 24.12 -27.62
N ILE A 33 15.11 23.94 -26.35
CA ILE A 33 14.52 22.68 -25.83
C ILE A 33 12.99 22.65 -25.96
N LEU A 34 12.36 23.78 -26.29
CA LEU A 34 10.90 23.92 -26.37
C LEU A 34 10.27 23.36 -27.66
N CYS A 35 11.08 22.92 -28.63
CA CYS A 35 10.58 22.58 -29.98
C CYS A 35 10.47 21.08 -30.30
N ILE A 36 10.73 20.16 -29.36
CA ILE A 36 10.70 18.71 -29.71
C ILE A 36 9.34 18.04 -29.41
N PHE A 37 8.39 18.74 -28.76
CA PHE A 37 7.08 18.15 -28.43
C PHE A 37 5.87 18.82 -29.11
N ALA A 38 6.10 19.70 -30.09
CA ALA A 38 5.05 20.30 -30.91
C ALA A 38 5.17 19.82 -32.35
N ALA A 39 5.05 18.53 -32.57
CA ALA A 39 4.85 17.99 -33.91
C ALA A 39 3.64 17.06 -33.90
N THR A 40 2.61 17.59 -34.55
CA THR A 40 1.48 16.92 -35.21
C THR A 40 0.46 16.21 -34.35
N ASP A 41 -0.71 16.85 -34.17
CA ASP A 41 -1.90 16.35 -34.83
C ASP A 41 -3.02 17.40 -34.72
N SER A 42 -3.22 18.16 -35.79
CA SER A 42 -4.43 18.94 -36.01
C SER A 42 -5.52 18.03 -36.57
N ALA A 43 -6.11 17.22 -35.73
CA ALA A 43 -7.36 16.55 -35.99
C ALA A 43 -8.46 17.24 -35.19
N THR A 44 -9.37 17.92 -35.86
CA THR A 44 -10.60 18.48 -35.28
C THR A 44 -11.44 17.35 -34.71
N LEU A 45 -11.53 17.28 -33.38
CA LEU A 45 -12.26 16.25 -32.65
C LEU A 45 -13.69 16.73 -32.31
N PRO A 46 -14.68 15.84 -32.25
CA PRO A 46 -16.05 16.18 -31.85
C PRO A 46 -16.11 16.59 -30.39
N ILE A 47 -16.69 17.74 -30.13
CA ILE A 47 -16.93 18.31 -28.80
C ILE A 47 -18.18 17.66 -28.21
N ARG A 48 -18.06 16.97 -27.08
CA ARG A 48 -19.23 16.54 -26.28
C ARG A 48 -19.35 17.46 -25.05
N THR A 49 -20.53 18.08 -24.91
CA THR A 49 -20.88 18.91 -23.77
C THR A 49 -21.62 18.06 -22.73
N ALA A 50 -21.14 18.05 -21.48
CA ALA A 50 -21.89 17.53 -20.34
C ALA A 50 -22.32 18.73 -19.48
N ASN A 51 -23.65 18.94 -19.38
CA ASN A 51 -24.23 19.96 -18.51
C ASN A 51 -24.48 19.37 -17.12
N GLN A 52 -23.72 19.83 -16.12
CA GLN A 52 -24.15 19.80 -14.72
C GLN A 52 -23.76 21.14 -14.09
N GLY A 53 -24.77 21.96 -13.83
CA GLY A 53 -24.71 23.12 -12.94
C GLY A 53 -23.59 24.15 -13.19
N GLY A 54 -23.77 25.06 -14.13
CA GLY A 54 -23.21 26.42 -14.05
C GLY A 54 -21.76 26.68 -14.48
N THR A 55 -20.93 25.66 -14.77
CA THR A 55 -19.61 25.86 -15.39
C THR A 55 -19.36 24.75 -16.42
N SER A 56 -19.28 25.15 -17.69
CA SER A 56 -19.00 24.23 -18.81
C SER A 56 -17.49 24.01 -18.88
N PHE A 57 -17.01 22.82 -18.47
CA PHE A 57 -15.65 22.35 -18.75
C PHE A 57 -15.63 21.64 -20.10
N LEU A 58 -14.90 22.21 -21.07
CA LEU A 58 -14.63 21.57 -22.35
C LEU A 58 -13.53 20.51 -22.16
N TYR A 59 -13.94 19.24 -22.10
CA TYR A 59 -12.99 18.12 -22.16
C TYR A 59 -12.75 17.74 -23.63
N THR A 60 -11.54 17.97 -24.11
CA THR A 60 -11.10 17.47 -25.41
C THR A 60 -10.58 16.05 -25.20
N PHE A 61 -11.33 15.05 -25.64
CA PHE A 61 -10.88 13.65 -25.64
C PHE A 61 -9.97 13.43 -26.85
N MET A 62 -8.71 13.04 -26.59
CA MET A 62 -7.80 12.62 -27.65
C MET A 62 -7.86 11.10 -27.83
N ASN A 63 -7.86 10.63 -29.07
CA ASN A 63 -7.71 9.21 -29.36
C ASN A 63 -6.34 8.72 -28.90
N TYR A 64 -6.30 7.51 -28.33
CA TYR A 64 -5.03 6.87 -27.95
C TYR A 64 -4.34 6.33 -29.20
N THR A 65 -3.22 6.92 -29.58
CA THR A 65 -2.47 6.58 -30.82
C THR A 65 -1.12 5.91 -30.56
N LYS A 66 -0.71 5.76 -29.27
CA LYS A 66 0.59 5.20 -28.94
C LYS A 66 0.69 3.74 -29.36
N GLN A 67 1.74 3.40 -30.08
CA GLN A 67 2.07 2.03 -30.45
C GLN A 67 2.91 1.31 -29.42
N PRO A 68 2.88 -0.04 -29.36
CA PRO A 68 3.77 -0.80 -28.52
C PRO A 68 5.24 -0.59 -28.96
N LEU A 69 6.14 -0.54 -27.98
CA LEU A 69 7.58 -0.43 -28.20
C LEU A 69 8.25 -1.72 -27.76
N ASP A 70 9.27 -2.16 -28.50
CA ASP A 70 10.17 -3.19 -28.03
C ASP A 70 11.13 -2.66 -26.95
N TYR A 71 11.91 -3.56 -26.31
CA TYR A 71 12.78 -3.17 -25.19
C TYR A 71 13.90 -2.22 -25.60
N HIS A 72 14.46 -2.35 -26.80
CA HIS A 72 15.48 -1.44 -27.31
C HIS A 72 14.91 -0.05 -27.59
N GLN A 73 13.72 0.02 -28.15
CA GLN A 73 12.98 1.27 -28.36
C GLN A 73 12.63 1.96 -27.04
N ILE A 74 12.25 1.19 -26.00
CA ILE A 74 11.99 1.73 -24.65
C ILE A 74 13.28 2.35 -24.10
N ILE A 75 14.42 1.67 -24.17
CA ILE A 75 15.71 2.19 -23.71
C ILE A 75 16.10 3.44 -24.49
N ALA A 76 16.02 3.42 -25.82
CA ALA A 76 16.31 4.58 -26.65
C ALA A 76 15.45 5.79 -26.27
N GLN A 77 14.16 5.57 -26.02
CA GLN A 77 13.24 6.63 -25.57
C GLN A 77 13.62 7.15 -24.18
N LEU A 78 14.00 6.31 -23.23
CA LEU A 78 14.42 6.74 -21.89
C LEU A 78 15.73 7.54 -21.96
N LYS A 79 16.70 7.12 -22.80
CA LYS A 79 17.95 7.85 -23.06
C LYS A 79 17.70 9.22 -23.68
N SER A 80 16.79 9.33 -24.64
CA SER A 80 16.41 10.61 -25.25
C SER A 80 15.80 11.60 -24.25
N ARG A 81 15.28 11.11 -23.11
CA ARG A 81 14.76 11.89 -22.01
C ARG A 81 15.78 12.20 -20.91
N GLY A 82 17.04 11.79 -21.11
CA GLY A 82 18.15 12.06 -20.19
C GLY A 82 18.41 10.98 -19.15
N LEU A 83 17.74 9.81 -19.21
CA LEU A 83 18.03 8.68 -18.31
C LEU A 83 19.32 7.98 -18.74
N LEU A 84 20.19 7.69 -17.77
CA LEU A 84 21.44 6.98 -17.96
C LEU A 84 21.28 5.49 -17.58
N PHE A 85 22.18 4.67 -18.11
CA PHE A 85 22.22 3.23 -17.85
C PHE A 85 23.67 2.83 -17.57
N HIS A 86 23.89 2.07 -16.49
CA HIS A 86 25.19 1.45 -16.25
C HIS A 86 25.40 0.24 -17.18
N ASN A 87 24.32 -0.53 -17.43
CA ASN A 87 24.33 -1.67 -18.34
C ASN A 87 22.95 -1.85 -19.00
N GLU A 88 22.88 -1.63 -20.32
CA GLU A 88 21.63 -1.71 -21.09
C GLU A 88 21.11 -3.15 -21.22
N ASP A 89 22.01 -4.16 -21.33
CA ASP A 89 21.58 -5.57 -21.42
C ASP A 89 20.93 -6.03 -20.12
N VAL A 90 21.48 -5.59 -18.97
CA VAL A 90 20.85 -5.82 -17.67
C VAL A 90 19.49 -5.13 -17.59
N ALA A 91 19.39 -3.89 -18.07
CA ALA A 91 18.11 -3.15 -18.07
C ALA A 91 17.06 -3.85 -18.95
N ILE A 92 17.45 -4.35 -20.14
CA ILE A 92 16.57 -5.14 -21.01
C ILE A 92 16.10 -6.41 -20.29
N SER A 93 17.02 -7.17 -19.68
CA SER A 93 16.69 -8.39 -18.93
C SER A 93 15.70 -8.09 -17.79
N GLN A 94 15.85 -6.96 -17.10
CA GLN A 94 14.92 -6.55 -16.05
C GLN A 94 13.55 -6.13 -16.62
N LEU A 95 13.51 -5.43 -17.76
CA LEU A 95 12.27 -5.05 -18.42
C LEU A 95 11.47 -6.26 -18.95
N GLN A 96 12.13 -7.36 -19.28
CA GLN A 96 11.47 -8.62 -19.67
C GLN A 96 10.73 -9.28 -18.48
N ILE A 97 11.23 -9.08 -17.24
CA ILE A 97 10.67 -9.65 -16.01
C ILE A 97 9.69 -8.67 -15.33
N ILE A 98 10.05 -7.36 -15.37
CA ILE A 98 9.30 -6.28 -14.73
C ILE A 98 8.81 -5.35 -15.82
N SER A 99 7.51 -5.27 -16.07
CA SER A 99 6.98 -4.42 -17.12
C SER A 99 7.44 -2.96 -16.98
N TYR A 100 7.66 -2.28 -18.11
CA TYR A 100 8.02 -0.85 -18.13
C TYR A 100 7.06 0.00 -17.27
N PHE A 101 5.76 -0.22 -17.37
CA PHE A 101 4.76 0.53 -16.58
C PHE A 101 4.95 0.40 -15.07
N ARG A 102 5.45 -0.74 -14.60
CA ARG A 102 5.75 -0.96 -13.20
C ARG A 102 6.97 -0.16 -12.76
N ILE A 103 8.07 -0.22 -13.53
CA ILE A 103 9.30 0.54 -13.27
C ILE A 103 9.09 2.04 -13.42
N ALA A 104 8.32 2.48 -14.39
CA ALA A 104 8.01 3.90 -14.63
C ALA A 104 7.46 4.62 -13.39
N ASN A 105 6.75 3.90 -12.50
CA ASN A 105 6.29 4.48 -11.23
C ASN A 105 7.43 4.85 -10.27
N TYR A 106 8.59 4.22 -10.39
CA TYR A 106 9.79 4.54 -9.59
C TYR A 106 10.66 5.56 -10.31
N LEU A 107 10.75 5.51 -11.65
CA LEU A 107 11.45 6.49 -12.49
C LEU A 107 10.91 7.91 -12.29
N LYS A 108 9.62 8.09 -12.05
CA LYS A 108 9.01 9.41 -11.77
C LYS A 108 9.67 10.20 -10.64
N SER A 109 10.33 9.55 -9.71
CA SER A 109 11.05 10.23 -8.63
C SER A 109 12.36 10.89 -9.08
N PHE A 110 12.82 10.57 -10.27
CA PHE A 110 14.01 11.11 -10.91
C PHE A 110 13.67 12.08 -12.05
N GLU A 111 12.39 12.39 -12.27
CA GLU A 111 11.95 13.38 -13.27
C GLU A 111 12.05 14.81 -12.72
N VAL A 112 12.34 15.75 -13.61
CA VAL A 112 12.35 17.18 -13.30
C VAL A 112 10.91 17.63 -13.02
N VAL A 113 10.70 18.33 -11.91
CA VAL A 113 9.38 18.85 -11.54
C VAL A 113 8.90 19.88 -12.58
N GLY A 114 7.69 19.70 -13.09
CA GLY A 114 7.09 20.57 -14.10
C GLY A 114 7.42 20.22 -15.57
N PHE A 115 8.33 19.26 -15.79
CA PHE A 115 8.67 18.76 -17.13
C PHE A 115 8.34 17.27 -17.20
N ASN A 116 7.32 16.92 -17.97
CA ASN A 116 6.93 15.52 -18.12
C ASN A 116 8.02 14.71 -18.83
N HIS A 117 8.45 13.65 -18.15
CA HIS A 117 9.38 12.66 -18.71
C HIS A 117 10.79 13.16 -19.03
N VAL A 118 11.25 14.26 -18.44
CA VAL A 118 12.66 14.70 -18.49
C VAL A 118 13.32 14.30 -17.18
N PHE A 119 14.43 13.58 -17.25
CA PHE A 119 15.13 13.09 -16.05
C PHE A 119 16.13 14.13 -15.52
N LEU A 120 16.33 14.11 -14.21
CA LEU A 120 17.36 14.88 -13.54
C LEU A 120 18.76 14.42 -14.01
N PRO A 121 19.76 15.31 -14.07
CA PRO A 121 21.14 14.93 -14.36
C PRO A 121 21.62 13.79 -13.44
N ASN A 122 22.41 12.88 -13.99
CA ASN A 122 22.95 11.70 -13.28
C ASN A 122 21.88 10.73 -12.72
N SER A 123 20.69 10.71 -13.31
CA SER A 123 19.67 9.71 -13.01
C SER A 123 19.95 8.42 -13.79
N TYR A 124 20.06 7.31 -13.08
CA TYR A 124 20.31 5.99 -13.67
C TYR A 124 19.08 5.09 -13.52
N PHE A 125 18.87 4.24 -14.54
CA PHE A 125 17.78 3.25 -14.52
C PHE A 125 17.88 2.31 -13.31
N GLU A 126 19.10 1.95 -12.94
CA GLU A 126 19.41 1.07 -11.81
C GLU A 126 18.94 1.63 -10.47
N TYR A 127 18.89 2.96 -10.31
CA TYR A 127 18.33 3.58 -9.09
C TYR A 127 16.84 3.30 -8.95
N ALA A 128 16.11 3.27 -10.05
CA ALA A 128 14.68 2.90 -10.03
C ALA A 128 14.48 1.40 -9.76
N LEU A 129 15.41 0.55 -10.21
CA LEU A 129 15.43 -0.88 -9.87
C LEU A 129 15.68 -1.09 -8.38
N ASP A 130 16.62 -0.39 -7.78
CA ASP A 130 16.90 -0.47 -6.34
C ASP A 130 15.67 -0.09 -5.54
N LEU A 131 14.98 0.99 -5.92
CA LEU A 131 13.71 1.38 -5.29
C LEU A 131 12.61 0.33 -5.47
N TYR A 132 12.53 -0.29 -6.63
CA TYR A 132 11.58 -1.38 -6.88
C TYR A 132 11.85 -2.59 -5.99
N TYR A 133 13.12 -3.01 -5.86
CA TYR A 133 13.50 -4.16 -5.02
C TYR A 133 13.36 -3.84 -3.53
N PHE A 134 13.71 -2.63 -3.11
CA PHE A 134 13.40 -2.13 -1.76
C PHE A 134 11.90 -2.24 -1.48
N ASP A 135 11.06 -1.65 -2.33
CA ASP A 135 9.60 -1.64 -2.15
C ASP A 135 9.01 -3.06 -2.18
N LYS A 136 9.58 -3.97 -2.99
CA LYS A 136 9.20 -5.40 -2.99
C LYS A 136 9.48 -6.07 -1.65
N LYS A 137 10.68 -5.87 -1.07
CA LYS A 137 11.03 -6.41 0.26
C LYS A 137 10.16 -5.79 1.35
N LEU A 138 9.95 -4.48 1.31
CA LEU A 138 9.08 -3.76 2.24
C LEU A 138 7.65 -4.31 2.20
N ARG A 139 7.07 -4.51 1.01
CA ARG A 139 5.73 -5.12 0.88
C ARG A 139 5.64 -6.49 1.54
N ASN A 140 6.66 -7.32 1.41
CA ASN A 140 6.66 -8.66 2.03
C ASN A 140 6.64 -8.58 3.57
N LEU A 141 7.45 -7.69 4.17
CA LEU A 141 7.44 -7.47 5.62
C LEU A 141 6.08 -6.95 6.11
N LEU A 142 5.54 -5.95 5.41
CA LEU A 142 4.23 -5.37 5.75
C LEU A 142 3.10 -6.39 5.60
N PHE A 143 3.17 -7.26 4.58
CA PHE A 143 2.16 -8.28 4.35
C PHE A 143 2.14 -9.30 5.48
N SER A 144 3.30 -9.81 5.91
CA SER A 144 3.43 -10.72 7.05
C SER A 144 2.84 -10.13 8.34
N ALA A 145 3.18 -8.86 8.64
CA ALA A 145 2.63 -8.18 9.81
C ALA A 145 1.10 -8.02 9.73
N ILE A 146 0.57 -7.67 8.56
CA ILE A 146 -0.89 -7.54 8.37
C ILE A 146 -1.58 -8.89 8.53
N GLN A 147 -1.02 -10.00 8.02
CA GLN A 147 -1.58 -11.33 8.18
C GLN A 147 -1.77 -11.70 9.66
N SER A 148 -0.74 -11.48 10.49
CA SER A 148 -0.83 -11.75 11.93
C SER A 148 -1.94 -10.92 12.61
N ILE A 149 -2.07 -9.65 12.24
CA ILE A 149 -3.11 -8.76 12.78
C ILE A 149 -4.51 -9.17 12.28
N GLU A 150 -4.63 -9.54 11.01
CA GLU A 150 -5.89 -10.03 10.43
C GLU A 150 -6.40 -11.27 11.17
N VAL A 151 -5.52 -12.26 11.40
CA VAL A 151 -5.86 -13.50 12.12
C VAL A 151 -6.24 -13.18 13.57
N ALA A 152 -5.47 -12.36 14.28
CA ALA A 152 -5.75 -11.98 15.65
C ALA A 152 -7.10 -11.22 15.78
N LEU A 153 -7.37 -10.28 14.88
CA LEU A 153 -8.63 -9.56 14.86
C LEU A 153 -9.81 -10.49 14.59
N ARG A 154 -9.67 -11.39 13.60
CA ARG A 154 -10.69 -12.38 13.25
C ARG A 154 -11.06 -13.25 14.45
N SER A 155 -10.05 -13.80 15.12
CA SER A 155 -10.22 -14.61 16.33
C SER A 155 -10.96 -13.83 17.42
N LYS A 156 -10.56 -12.58 17.71
CA LYS A 156 -11.21 -11.75 18.73
C LYS A 156 -12.65 -11.39 18.38
N VAL A 157 -12.94 -11.08 17.10
CA VAL A 157 -14.30 -10.81 16.63
C VAL A 157 -15.17 -12.05 16.75
N ILE A 158 -14.69 -13.19 16.25
CA ILE A 158 -15.41 -14.47 16.38
C ILE A 158 -15.75 -14.74 17.84
N HIS A 159 -14.75 -14.75 18.71
CA HIS A 159 -14.91 -15.12 20.12
C HIS A 159 -15.85 -14.17 20.87
N ASN A 160 -15.50 -12.87 20.91
CA ASN A 160 -16.20 -11.91 21.76
C ASN A 160 -17.63 -11.63 21.30
N VAL A 161 -17.87 -11.57 19.97
CA VAL A 161 -19.21 -11.30 19.46
C VAL A 161 -20.11 -12.54 19.59
N SER A 162 -19.56 -13.74 19.34
CA SER A 162 -20.35 -14.99 19.44
C SER A 162 -20.76 -15.31 20.86
N LEU A 163 -19.90 -15.08 21.86
CA LEU A 163 -20.26 -15.28 23.26
C LEU A 163 -21.43 -14.41 23.70
N ARG A 164 -21.62 -13.27 23.05
CA ARG A 164 -22.66 -12.31 23.39
C ARG A 164 -23.93 -12.44 22.56
N HIS A 165 -23.79 -12.79 21.27
CA HIS A 165 -24.88 -12.75 20.30
C HIS A 165 -25.10 -14.07 19.56
N GLY A 166 -24.36 -15.14 19.90
CA GLY A 166 -24.51 -16.47 19.32
C GLY A 166 -23.75 -16.69 18.01
N ALA A 167 -23.92 -17.87 17.42
CA ALA A 167 -23.15 -18.37 16.30
C ALA A 167 -23.42 -17.65 14.96
N PHE A 168 -24.60 -17.07 14.82
CA PHE A 168 -25.09 -16.47 13.57
C PHE A 168 -25.35 -14.96 13.67
N TRP A 169 -24.69 -14.28 14.61
CA TRP A 169 -24.86 -12.85 14.87
C TRP A 169 -24.69 -11.98 13.62
N PHE A 170 -23.86 -12.39 12.67
CA PHE A 170 -23.58 -11.67 11.42
C PHE A 170 -24.75 -11.70 10.42
N THR A 171 -25.79 -12.49 10.70
CA THR A 171 -27.06 -12.50 9.94
C THR A 171 -28.17 -11.68 10.58
N ASP A 172 -27.95 -11.14 11.79
CA ASP A 172 -28.94 -10.35 12.52
C ASP A 172 -28.79 -8.85 12.19
N ILE A 173 -29.72 -8.32 11.39
CA ILE A 173 -29.72 -6.90 11.00
C ILE A 173 -29.84 -5.94 12.19
N ARG A 174 -30.39 -6.36 13.33
CA ARG A 174 -30.51 -5.55 14.54
C ARG A 174 -29.17 -5.20 15.16
N LEU A 175 -28.13 -5.98 14.84
CA LEU A 175 -26.74 -5.75 15.25
C LEU A 175 -25.96 -4.86 14.29
N ALA A 176 -26.61 -4.30 13.28
CA ALA A 176 -25.97 -3.43 12.30
C ALA A 176 -26.34 -1.96 12.50
N THR A 177 -25.34 -1.07 12.43
CA THR A 177 -25.54 0.38 12.47
C THR A 177 -26.09 0.89 11.14
N ASN A 178 -25.59 0.36 10.01
CA ASN A 178 -26.02 0.70 8.65
C ASN A 178 -26.62 -0.54 7.97
N HIS A 179 -27.92 -0.52 7.76
CA HIS A 179 -28.67 -1.65 7.22
C HIS A 179 -28.38 -1.91 5.71
N ALA A 180 -28.14 -0.87 4.92
CA ALA A 180 -27.77 -1.06 3.51
C ALA A 180 -26.40 -1.76 3.39
N MET A 181 -25.40 -1.28 4.15
CA MET A 181 -24.09 -1.93 4.25
C MET A 181 -24.20 -3.38 4.77
N PHE A 182 -25.13 -3.64 5.69
CA PHE A 182 -25.38 -5.00 6.20
C PHE A 182 -25.81 -5.94 5.10
N GLN A 183 -26.80 -5.55 4.27
CA GLN A 183 -27.31 -6.39 3.17
C GLN A 183 -26.21 -6.69 2.14
N ASP A 184 -25.43 -5.66 1.76
CA ASP A 184 -24.28 -5.84 0.86
C ASP A 184 -23.24 -6.80 1.44
N ASN A 185 -22.89 -6.65 2.70
CA ASN A 185 -21.93 -7.52 3.39
C ASN A 185 -22.43 -8.95 3.47
N LEU A 186 -23.68 -9.16 3.88
CA LEU A 186 -24.26 -10.50 3.96
C LEU A 186 -24.30 -11.20 2.62
N THR A 187 -24.65 -10.48 1.55
CA THR A 187 -24.61 -10.98 0.18
C THR A 187 -23.20 -11.42 -0.24
N GLN A 188 -22.18 -10.59 0.07
CA GLN A 188 -20.79 -10.95 -0.25
C GLN A 188 -20.30 -12.13 0.59
N ILE A 189 -20.64 -12.20 1.88
CA ILE A 189 -20.31 -13.33 2.76
C ILE A 189 -20.88 -14.63 2.17
N LYS A 190 -22.19 -14.64 1.85
CA LYS A 190 -22.82 -15.82 1.23
C LYS A 190 -22.13 -16.23 -0.07
N LYS A 191 -21.72 -15.26 -0.89
CA LYS A 191 -20.98 -15.52 -2.13
C LYS A 191 -19.58 -16.11 -1.85
N GLU A 192 -18.83 -15.58 -0.88
CA GLU A 192 -17.48 -16.09 -0.53
C GLU A 192 -17.57 -17.48 0.07
N VAL A 193 -18.52 -17.73 0.97
CA VAL A 193 -18.80 -19.05 1.55
C VAL A 193 -19.15 -20.09 0.49
N ARG A 194 -20.12 -19.78 -0.41
CA ARG A 194 -20.58 -20.71 -1.45
C ARG A 194 -19.51 -21.09 -2.48
N ARG A 195 -18.56 -20.18 -2.75
CA ARG A 195 -17.46 -20.45 -3.67
C ARG A 195 -16.25 -21.14 -2.99
N SER A 196 -16.24 -21.19 -1.67
CA SER A 196 -15.15 -21.82 -0.92
C SER A 196 -15.15 -23.33 -1.16
N LYS A 197 -13.94 -23.87 -1.34
CA LYS A 197 -13.70 -25.32 -1.47
C LYS A 197 -13.01 -25.90 -0.22
N GLU A 198 -12.95 -25.11 0.85
CA GLU A 198 -12.41 -25.58 2.13
C GLU A 198 -13.24 -26.73 2.65
N GLU A 199 -12.58 -27.82 3.08
CA GLU A 199 -13.19 -29.06 3.51
C GLU A 199 -14.25 -28.83 4.60
N PHE A 200 -13.92 -28.07 5.61
CA PHE A 200 -14.84 -27.76 6.73
C PHE A 200 -16.11 -26.99 6.31
N ILE A 201 -16.10 -26.30 5.16
CA ILE A 201 -17.28 -25.64 4.57
C ILE A 201 -18.13 -26.67 3.82
N GLN A 202 -17.49 -27.56 3.03
CA GLN A 202 -18.19 -28.60 2.29
C GLN A 202 -18.87 -29.58 3.26
N GLU A 203 -18.16 -30.11 4.24
CA GLU A 203 -18.69 -30.96 5.32
C GLU A 203 -19.87 -30.30 6.06
N HIS A 204 -19.84 -28.95 6.23
CA HIS A 204 -20.95 -28.27 6.89
C HIS A 204 -22.23 -28.39 6.06
N PHE A 205 -22.15 -28.12 4.74
CA PHE A 205 -23.32 -28.18 3.86
C PHE A 205 -23.79 -29.61 3.55
N GLU A 206 -22.92 -30.62 3.65
CA GLU A 206 -23.31 -32.01 3.58
C GLU A 206 -24.14 -32.46 4.80
N LYS A 207 -23.89 -31.81 5.96
CA LYS A 207 -24.49 -32.21 7.22
C LYS A 207 -25.69 -31.35 7.66
N TYR A 208 -25.74 -30.09 7.24
CA TYR A 208 -26.73 -29.11 7.72
C TYR A 208 -27.36 -28.33 6.58
N ASP A 209 -28.68 -28.38 6.50
CA ASP A 209 -29.48 -27.65 5.50
C ASP A 209 -29.89 -26.26 5.98
N SER A 210 -29.92 -26.03 7.29
CA SER A 210 -30.36 -24.75 7.88
C SER A 210 -29.52 -24.42 9.13
N PRO A 211 -29.14 -23.13 9.27
CA PRO A 211 -29.34 -22.00 8.35
C PRO A 211 -28.50 -22.12 7.07
N ASP A 212 -28.79 -21.26 6.07
CA ASP A 212 -28.15 -21.26 4.73
C ASP A 212 -26.70 -20.76 4.69
N VAL A 213 -26.09 -20.58 5.86
CA VAL A 213 -24.69 -20.22 6.08
C VAL A 213 -24.11 -20.98 7.28
N PRO A 214 -22.82 -21.33 7.25
CA PRO A 214 -22.16 -21.91 8.40
C PRO A 214 -22.08 -20.93 9.60
N PRO A 215 -21.83 -21.43 10.82
CA PRO A 215 -21.60 -20.56 11.96
C PRO A 215 -20.39 -19.65 11.74
N VAL A 216 -20.34 -18.52 12.45
CA VAL A 216 -19.39 -17.42 12.23
C VAL A 216 -17.92 -17.89 12.26
N TRP A 217 -17.56 -18.85 13.11
CA TRP A 217 -16.18 -19.39 13.18
C TRP A 217 -15.74 -20.20 11.97
N LYS A 218 -16.66 -20.74 11.16
CA LYS A 218 -16.39 -21.28 9.84
C LYS A 218 -16.49 -20.20 8.76
N THR A 219 -17.53 -19.40 8.82
CA THR A 219 -17.81 -18.35 7.83
C THR A 219 -16.69 -17.32 7.72
N LEU A 220 -16.20 -16.80 8.86
CA LEU A 220 -15.17 -15.75 8.82
C LEU A 220 -13.79 -16.29 8.39
N GLU A 221 -13.50 -17.58 8.52
CA GLU A 221 -12.23 -18.15 8.03
C GLU A 221 -12.09 -18.06 6.49
N VAL A 222 -13.21 -18.09 5.77
CA VAL A 222 -13.20 -18.04 4.30
C VAL A 222 -13.54 -16.64 3.74
N THR A 223 -13.78 -15.66 4.61
CA THR A 223 -14.09 -14.29 4.18
C THR A 223 -12.87 -13.38 4.16
N SER A 224 -12.88 -12.42 3.24
CA SER A 224 -11.79 -11.46 3.05
C SER A 224 -11.64 -10.49 4.24
N PHE A 225 -10.41 -9.98 4.44
CA PHE A 225 -10.14 -8.96 5.47
C PHE A 225 -11.00 -7.70 5.29
N GLY A 226 -11.31 -7.35 4.04
CA GLY A 226 -12.22 -6.24 3.74
C GLY A 226 -13.61 -6.45 4.32
N LEU A 227 -14.18 -7.67 4.20
CA LEU A 227 -15.48 -8.02 4.79
C LEU A 227 -15.43 -8.06 6.31
N LEU A 228 -14.38 -8.66 6.90
CA LEU A 228 -14.17 -8.66 8.35
C LEU A 228 -14.15 -7.22 8.89
N SER A 229 -13.42 -6.31 8.24
CA SER A 229 -13.36 -4.89 8.60
C SER A 229 -14.74 -4.22 8.55
N LYS A 230 -15.50 -4.47 7.47
CA LYS A 230 -16.86 -3.89 7.32
C LYS A 230 -17.81 -4.42 8.36
N LEU A 231 -17.79 -5.73 8.68
CA LEU A 231 -18.60 -6.33 9.74
C LEU A 231 -18.28 -5.70 11.09
N PHE A 232 -17.00 -5.63 11.46
CA PHE A 232 -16.58 -5.04 12.73
C PHE A 232 -16.98 -3.57 12.84
N CYS A 233 -16.74 -2.76 11.81
CA CYS A 233 -17.12 -1.35 11.81
C CYS A 233 -18.62 -1.14 11.86
N ASN A 234 -19.42 -2.01 11.21
CA ASN A 234 -20.88 -1.90 11.14
C ASN A 234 -21.60 -2.48 12.37
N LEU A 235 -20.90 -3.19 13.26
CA LEU A 235 -21.48 -3.74 14.46
C LEU A 235 -21.98 -2.62 15.39
N SER A 236 -23.24 -2.68 15.82
CA SER A 236 -23.88 -1.67 16.68
C SER A 236 -23.52 -1.82 18.16
N ASP A 237 -23.09 -3.02 18.60
CA ASP A 237 -22.69 -3.26 19.99
C ASP A 237 -21.30 -2.67 20.30
N ASN A 238 -21.31 -1.40 20.74
CA ASN A 238 -20.09 -0.71 21.15
C ASN A 238 -19.42 -1.29 22.40
N LYS A 239 -20.14 -2.09 23.22
CA LYS A 239 -19.53 -2.71 24.42
C LYS A 239 -18.55 -3.80 23.99
N VAL A 240 -18.96 -4.68 23.06
CA VAL A 240 -18.08 -5.73 22.56
C VAL A 240 -16.94 -5.16 21.69
N LYS A 241 -17.21 -4.13 20.91
CA LYS A 241 -16.15 -3.43 20.13
C LYS A 241 -15.08 -2.81 21.04
N LYS A 242 -15.49 -2.18 22.15
CA LYS A 242 -14.59 -1.64 23.17
C LYS A 242 -13.79 -2.74 23.87
N GLN A 243 -14.39 -3.90 24.12
CA GLN A 243 -13.69 -5.05 24.69
C GLN A 243 -12.58 -5.54 23.75
N ILE A 244 -12.89 -5.77 22.47
CA ILE A 244 -11.91 -6.17 21.45
C ILE A 244 -10.76 -5.15 21.35
N ALA A 245 -11.08 -3.85 21.35
CA ALA A 245 -10.05 -2.81 21.32
C ALA A 245 -9.13 -2.87 22.56
N ARG A 246 -9.69 -3.06 23.76
CA ARG A 246 -8.91 -3.20 25.01
C ARG A 246 -7.99 -4.41 25.01
N GLU A 247 -8.43 -5.53 24.43
CA GLU A 247 -7.62 -6.74 24.26
C GLU A 247 -6.46 -6.55 23.30
N LEU A 248 -6.52 -5.50 22.46
CA LEU A 248 -5.43 -5.03 21.59
C LEU A 248 -4.71 -3.79 22.15
N ASN A 249 -4.83 -3.54 23.47
CA ASN A 249 -4.27 -2.41 24.19
C ASN A 249 -4.65 -1.03 23.62
N LEU A 250 -5.74 -0.95 22.86
CA LEU A 250 -6.24 0.31 22.30
C LEU A 250 -7.30 0.95 23.21
N PRO A 251 -7.26 2.29 23.41
CA PRO A 251 -8.15 2.97 24.36
C PRO A 251 -9.60 3.01 23.89
N GLN A 252 -9.82 3.01 22.57
CA GLN A 252 -11.14 3.18 21.96
C GLN A 252 -11.28 2.29 20.71
N HIS A 253 -12.49 1.75 20.51
CA HIS A 253 -12.79 0.96 19.32
C HIS A 253 -12.70 1.77 18.01
N LEU A 254 -12.97 3.09 18.04
CA LEU A 254 -12.82 3.97 16.88
C LEU A 254 -11.37 4.05 16.41
N CYS A 255 -10.41 4.00 17.35
CA CYS A 255 -8.99 3.90 17.01
C CYS A 255 -8.73 2.60 16.23
N LEU A 256 -9.18 1.45 16.73
CA LEU A 256 -9.04 0.16 16.06
C LEU A 256 -9.69 0.17 14.68
N GLU A 257 -10.91 0.70 14.57
CA GLU A 257 -11.61 0.80 13.27
C GLU A 257 -10.83 1.61 12.24
N SER A 258 -10.25 2.74 12.65
CA SER A 258 -9.44 3.57 11.75
C SER A 258 -8.19 2.85 11.28
N TRP A 259 -7.50 2.12 12.17
CA TRP A 259 -6.30 1.35 11.85
C TRP A 259 -6.61 0.18 10.91
N VAL A 260 -7.67 -0.59 11.23
CA VAL A 260 -8.09 -1.73 10.40
C VAL A 260 -8.44 -1.28 8.98
N LYS A 261 -9.13 -0.15 8.80
CA LYS A 261 -9.41 0.41 7.46
C LYS A 261 -8.11 0.73 6.69
N CYS A 262 -7.09 1.27 7.38
CA CYS A 262 -5.78 1.52 6.76
C CYS A 262 -5.08 0.21 6.37
N PHE A 263 -5.12 -0.81 7.22
CA PHE A 263 -4.52 -2.12 6.94
C PHE A 263 -5.18 -2.82 5.76
N VAL A 264 -6.52 -2.75 5.63
CA VAL A 264 -7.24 -3.28 4.47
C VAL A 264 -6.76 -2.61 3.17
N VAL A 265 -6.64 -1.28 3.17
CA VAL A 265 -6.14 -0.55 1.99
C VAL A 265 -4.70 -0.94 1.67
N LEU A 266 -3.83 -1.00 2.68
CA LEU A 266 -2.43 -1.38 2.49
C LEU A 266 -2.31 -2.83 2.01
N ARG A 267 -3.04 -3.77 2.62
CA ARG A 267 -3.07 -5.19 2.22
C ARG A 267 -3.49 -5.35 0.77
N ASN A 268 -4.53 -4.63 0.33
CA ASN A 268 -4.99 -4.69 -1.04
C ASN A 268 -3.95 -4.10 -2.02
N CYS A 269 -3.29 -2.99 -1.66
CA CYS A 269 -2.16 -2.47 -2.45
C CYS A 269 -1.05 -3.53 -2.62
N ILE A 270 -0.69 -4.22 -1.54
CA ILE A 270 0.36 -5.24 -1.54
C ILE A 270 -0.07 -6.46 -2.38
N ALA A 271 -1.29 -6.96 -2.19
CA ALA A 271 -1.83 -8.11 -2.91
C ALA A 271 -1.88 -7.88 -4.43
N HIS A 272 -2.12 -6.64 -4.87
CA HIS A 272 -2.05 -6.24 -6.28
C HIS A 272 -0.67 -5.82 -6.74
N HIS A 273 0.37 -6.08 -5.95
CA HIS A 273 1.76 -5.70 -6.22
C HIS A 273 1.95 -4.21 -6.52
N ALA A 274 1.05 -3.35 -6.04
CA ALA A 274 1.14 -1.92 -6.24
C ALA A 274 2.25 -1.32 -5.36
N ARG A 275 2.90 -0.24 -5.86
CA ARG A 275 3.92 0.48 -5.12
C ARG A 275 3.35 1.04 -3.81
N VAL A 276 4.05 0.81 -2.69
CA VAL A 276 3.74 1.39 -1.37
C VAL A 276 4.70 2.54 -1.01
N TRP A 277 5.95 2.48 -1.47
CA TRP A 277 6.92 3.58 -1.34
C TRP A 277 6.39 4.85 -2.04
N ASN A 278 6.58 6.01 -1.42
CA ASN A 278 6.10 7.32 -1.89
C ASN A 278 4.62 7.36 -2.29
N ARG A 279 3.78 6.57 -1.61
CA ARG A 279 2.32 6.58 -1.82
C ARG A 279 1.63 7.50 -0.82
N ARG A 280 0.52 8.10 -1.22
CA ARG A 280 -0.47 8.71 -0.33
C ARG A 280 -1.62 7.73 -0.17
N PHE A 281 -2.00 7.47 1.09
CA PHE A 281 -3.08 6.55 1.41
C PHE A 281 -4.38 7.34 1.65
N PRO A 282 -5.53 6.87 1.12
CA PRO A 282 -6.80 7.58 1.28
C PRO A 282 -7.39 7.43 2.69
N GLN A 283 -7.05 6.33 3.38
CA GLN A 283 -7.43 6.08 4.76
C GLN A 283 -6.31 6.56 5.69
N ILE A 284 -6.71 7.23 6.78
CA ILE A 284 -5.81 7.85 7.74
C ILE A 284 -6.02 7.20 9.10
N PRO A 285 -4.96 6.63 9.73
CA PRO A 285 -5.07 6.08 11.07
C PRO A 285 -5.18 7.20 12.11
N GLN A 286 -5.96 6.97 13.14
CA GLN A 286 -6.01 7.86 14.31
C GLN A 286 -4.73 7.68 15.12
N LEU A 287 -3.84 8.67 15.10
CA LEU A 287 -2.53 8.64 15.76
C LEU A 287 -2.51 9.38 17.10
N ASN A 288 -3.35 10.43 17.23
CA ASN A 288 -3.44 11.22 18.47
C ASN A 288 -4.29 10.48 19.50
N VAL A 289 -3.70 9.44 20.09
CA VAL A 289 -4.32 8.54 21.05
C VAL A 289 -3.35 8.27 22.20
N ASN A 290 -3.88 8.19 23.42
CA ASN A 290 -3.09 7.83 24.60
C ASN A 290 -3.03 6.30 24.70
N LEU A 291 -1.98 5.71 24.13
CA LEU A 291 -1.77 4.27 24.12
C LEU A 291 -1.04 3.80 25.37
N ARG A 292 -1.27 2.55 25.74
CA ARG A 292 -0.46 1.88 26.76
C ARG A 292 0.86 1.41 26.15
N GLY A 293 1.97 1.68 26.85
CA GLY A 293 3.30 1.28 26.38
C GLY A 293 3.99 2.31 25.48
N LYS A 294 4.94 1.84 24.68
CA LYS A 294 5.78 2.70 23.82
C LYS A 294 4.99 3.14 22.56
N TRP A 295 4.90 4.43 22.35
CA TRP A 295 4.24 5.02 21.19
C TRP A 295 5.06 6.19 20.62
N ILE A 296 4.64 6.69 19.46
CA ILE A 296 5.24 7.88 18.86
C ILE A 296 4.91 9.13 19.68
N SER A 297 5.91 9.97 19.92
CA SER A 297 5.79 11.23 20.67
C SER A 297 5.66 12.45 19.78
N THR A 298 6.00 12.32 18.50
CA THR A 298 5.98 13.44 17.57
C THR A 298 4.60 13.71 16.99
N THR A 299 4.20 14.99 16.97
CA THR A 299 2.97 15.45 16.32
C THR A 299 3.14 15.71 14.82
N HIS A 300 4.39 15.62 14.31
CA HIS A 300 4.73 15.96 12.92
C HIS A 300 4.66 14.78 11.95
N VAL A 301 4.04 13.66 12.35
CA VAL A 301 3.83 12.51 11.47
C VAL A 301 2.76 12.84 10.43
N ARG A 302 3.08 12.60 9.16
CA ARG A 302 2.11 12.75 8.05
C ARG A 302 1.19 11.52 8.00
N PRO A 303 -0.08 11.62 8.44
CA PRO A 303 -0.92 10.46 8.68
C PRO A 303 -1.35 9.73 7.39
N ASN A 304 -1.29 10.41 6.24
CA ASN A 304 -1.59 9.83 4.92
C ASN A 304 -0.37 9.17 4.24
N LYS A 305 0.74 9.03 4.96
CA LYS A 305 1.96 8.37 4.47
C LYS A 305 2.19 7.02 5.16
N LEU A 306 3.02 6.20 4.54
CA LEU A 306 3.25 4.82 4.95
C LEU A 306 3.78 4.68 6.39
N TYR A 307 4.65 5.59 6.84
CA TYR A 307 5.22 5.58 8.20
C TYR A 307 4.13 5.52 9.28
N ALA A 308 3.07 6.30 9.12
CA ALA A 308 1.95 6.29 10.07
C ALA A 308 1.32 4.89 10.20
N ILE A 309 1.15 4.18 9.08
CA ILE A 309 0.59 2.83 9.07
C ILE A 309 1.59 1.83 9.65
N ILE A 310 2.89 1.98 9.34
CA ILE A 310 3.96 1.13 9.92
C ILE A 310 3.99 1.25 11.45
N CYS A 311 3.85 2.46 12.01
CA CYS A 311 3.77 2.65 13.46
C CYS A 311 2.58 1.87 14.07
N CYS A 312 1.40 1.93 13.45
CA CYS A 312 0.24 1.18 13.90
C CYS A 312 0.45 -0.36 13.82
N LEU A 313 1.11 -0.84 12.75
CA LEU A 313 1.49 -2.24 12.61
C LEU A 313 2.49 -2.65 13.69
N ALA A 314 3.55 -1.88 13.91
CA ALA A 314 4.57 -2.16 14.92
C ALA A 314 3.96 -2.25 16.33
N TYR A 315 3.09 -1.30 16.68
CA TYR A 315 2.40 -1.33 17.96
C TYR A 315 1.57 -2.60 18.15
N LEU A 316 0.75 -2.97 17.16
CA LEU A 316 -0.09 -4.17 17.28
C LEU A 316 0.72 -5.46 17.22
N GLN A 317 1.84 -5.51 16.50
CA GLN A 317 2.76 -6.64 16.53
C GLN A 317 3.30 -6.88 17.94
N ASP A 318 3.71 -5.83 18.65
CA ASP A 318 4.19 -5.93 20.03
C ASP A 318 3.09 -6.43 20.99
N VAL A 319 1.83 -6.08 20.73
CA VAL A 319 0.68 -6.52 21.54
C VAL A 319 0.30 -7.99 21.27
N ILE A 320 0.37 -8.42 20.00
CA ILE A 320 -0.04 -9.76 19.58
C ILE A 320 1.05 -10.79 19.85
N HIS A 321 2.31 -10.42 19.64
CA HIS A 321 3.47 -11.28 19.77
C HIS A 321 4.60 -10.55 20.51
N SER A 322 4.78 -10.82 21.80
CA SER A 322 5.78 -10.13 22.64
C SER A 322 7.22 -10.26 22.13
N ASN A 323 7.53 -11.34 21.42
CA ASN A 323 8.88 -11.63 20.88
C ASN A 323 8.93 -11.46 19.35
N ASN A 324 8.13 -10.55 18.77
CA ASN A 324 8.19 -10.28 17.34
C ASN A 324 9.46 -9.50 16.97
N ASP A 325 9.92 -9.67 15.74
CA ASP A 325 11.10 -9.00 15.19
C ASP A 325 10.76 -7.96 14.10
N PHE A 326 9.48 -7.61 13.95
CA PHE A 326 9.01 -6.73 12.89
C PHE A 326 9.75 -5.38 12.83
N LYS A 327 9.95 -4.74 13.99
CA LYS A 327 10.69 -3.46 14.07
C LYS A 327 12.14 -3.63 13.63
N GLN A 328 12.80 -4.70 14.09
CA GLN A 328 14.17 -5.01 13.68
C GLN A 328 14.28 -5.29 12.18
N GLN A 329 13.33 -6.02 11.61
CA GLN A 329 13.29 -6.30 10.16
C GLN A 329 13.12 -5.01 9.35
N ILE A 330 12.28 -4.08 9.80
CA ILE A 330 12.14 -2.76 9.16
C ILE A 330 13.47 -1.99 9.23
N GLN A 331 14.11 -1.92 10.40
CA GLN A 331 15.42 -1.22 10.58
C GLN A 331 16.48 -1.83 9.66
N ASN A 332 16.64 -3.15 9.67
CA ASN A 332 17.61 -3.85 8.82
C ASN A 332 17.35 -3.61 7.32
N LEU A 333 16.08 -3.57 6.90
CA LEU A 333 15.74 -3.25 5.52
C LEU A 333 16.15 -1.81 5.15
N LEU A 334 15.92 -0.84 6.03
CA LEU A 334 16.29 0.55 5.80
C LEU A 334 17.80 0.73 5.74
N GLU A 335 18.55 0.03 6.60
CA GLU A 335 20.03 0.01 6.58
C GLU A 335 20.59 -0.64 5.30
N GLN A 336 19.93 -1.67 4.77
CA GLN A 336 20.33 -2.32 3.51
C GLN A 336 20.18 -1.39 2.30
N TYR A 337 19.27 -0.38 2.40
CA TYR A 337 18.99 0.56 1.32
C TYR A 337 19.17 2.03 1.76
N PRO A 338 20.39 2.45 2.12
CA PRO A 338 20.66 3.76 2.74
C PRO A 338 20.32 4.95 1.82
N ASN A 339 20.27 4.70 0.50
CA ASN A 339 19.98 5.72 -0.49
C ASN A 339 18.47 5.97 -0.70
N VAL A 340 17.59 5.18 -0.05
CA VAL A 340 16.15 5.38 -0.14
C VAL A 340 15.72 6.58 0.69
N ASN A 341 15.11 7.57 0.04
CA ASN A 341 14.60 8.74 0.74
C ASN A 341 13.37 8.38 1.59
N LEU A 342 13.58 8.25 2.90
CA LEU A 342 12.56 7.88 3.88
C LEU A 342 11.47 8.96 4.04
N HIS A 343 11.80 10.24 3.75
CA HIS A 343 10.82 11.33 3.79
C HIS A 343 9.65 11.10 2.81
N HIS A 344 9.89 10.44 1.69
CA HIS A 344 8.84 10.06 0.73
C HIS A 344 7.81 9.11 1.35
N MET A 345 8.20 8.30 2.33
CA MET A 345 7.31 7.42 3.09
C MET A 345 6.74 8.08 4.36
N GLY A 346 7.18 9.27 4.71
CA GLY A 346 6.68 10.03 5.85
C GLY A 346 7.46 9.85 7.14
N PHE A 347 8.62 9.21 7.11
CA PHE A 347 9.49 9.11 8.28
C PHE A 347 9.98 10.49 8.70
N PRO A 348 9.83 10.88 9.97
CA PRO A 348 10.48 12.07 10.52
C PRO A 348 12.00 11.85 10.59
N ARG A 349 12.78 12.95 10.70
CA ARG A 349 14.27 12.85 10.73
C ARG A 349 14.76 11.97 11.87
N ASN A 350 14.14 12.09 13.03
CA ASN A 350 14.53 11.40 14.26
C ASN A 350 13.59 10.24 14.61
N TRP A 351 13.08 9.52 13.62
CA TRP A 351 12.12 8.45 13.83
C TRP A 351 12.62 7.32 14.74
N GLN A 352 13.95 7.08 14.75
CA GLN A 352 14.59 6.07 15.58
C GLN A 352 14.60 6.44 17.08
N ASP A 353 14.47 7.74 17.39
CA ASP A 353 14.41 8.24 18.77
C ASP A 353 13.01 8.12 19.37
N GLU A 354 12.00 7.88 18.55
CA GLU A 354 10.65 7.69 19.01
C GLU A 354 10.53 6.46 19.93
N PRO A 355 9.78 6.55 21.04
CA PRO A 355 9.68 5.44 22.00
C PRO A 355 9.24 4.11 21.41
N LEU A 356 8.42 4.14 20.36
CA LEU A 356 7.96 2.94 19.66
C LEU A 356 9.11 2.11 19.06
N TRP A 357 10.21 2.77 18.65
CA TRP A 357 11.32 2.13 17.93
C TRP A 357 12.51 1.75 18.85
N LYS A 358 12.42 2.06 20.15
CA LYS A 358 13.44 1.74 21.16
C LYS A 358 13.20 0.41 21.87
#